data_6c2fb1c86b8fab29b3a30b2e548cedd2
#
_entry.id   6c2fb1c86b8fab29b3a30b2e548cedd2
#
_cell.length_a   1.000
_cell.length_b   1.000
_cell.length_c   1.000
_cell.angle_alpha   90.00
_cell.angle_beta   90.00
_cell.angle_gamma   90.00
#
_symmetry.space_group_name_H-M   'P 1'
#
loop_
_entity.id
_entity.type
_entity.pdbx_description
1 polymer ?
#
loop_
_entity_poly.entity_id
_entity_poly.type
_entity_poly.pdbx_seq_one_letter_code
_entity_poly.pdbx_strand_id
1 'polypeptide(L)'
;MGVVIEGCLKGVPSIGFSLCSHEPDANFTAAGPYVRDIARLVLEKGLPALTCLNVNFPDTQELKGVRVCRQTKGQWTNEWENFAHRGDSHYYWLTGELVDEDADQEDTDHWALANGYVAITPTTVDVTAYGLMDELKTWF
;
A
#
# COMPACT_ATOMS: atom_id res chain seq x y z
N MET A 1 -5.97 3.85 1.11
CA MET A 1 -6.63 2.50 1.08
C MET A 1 -8.07 2.47 1.63
N GLY A 2 -8.50 3.32 2.58
CA GLY A 2 -9.83 3.23 3.20
C GLY A 2 -11.00 3.10 2.21
N VAL A 3 -11.11 4.00 1.23
CA VAL A 3 -12.17 3.96 0.19
C VAL A 3 -12.13 2.68 -0.64
N VAL A 4 -10.93 2.17 -0.92
CA VAL A 4 -10.71 0.93 -1.70
C VAL A 4 -11.21 -0.29 -0.93
N ILE A 5 -10.90 -0.35 0.37
CA ILE A 5 -11.38 -1.38 1.29
C ILE A 5 -12.91 -1.34 1.39
N GLU A 6 -13.49 -0.14 1.54
CA GLU A 6 -14.95 0.02 1.60
C GLU A 6 -15.64 -0.44 0.32
N GLY A 7 -15.10 -0.11 -0.86
CA GLY A 7 -15.58 -0.62 -2.14
C GLY A 7 -15.53 -2.15 -2.22
N CYS A 8 -14.41 -2.72 -1.78
CA CYS A 8 -14.22 -4.17 -1.74
C CYS A 8 -15.25 -4.87 -0.83
N LEU A 9 -15.52 -4.31 0.36
CA LEU A 9 -16.54 -4.82 1.29
C LEU A 9 -17.97 -4.77 0.70
N LYS A 10 -18.22 -3.87 -0.25
CA LYS A 10 -19.48 -3.78 -1.01
C LYS A 10 -19.52 -4.71 -2.23
N GLY A 11 -18.51 -5.55 -2.42
CA GLY A 11 -18.43 -6.47 -3.55
C GLY A 11 -18.06 -5.81 -4.88
N VAL A 12 -17.51 -4.59 -4.84
CA VAL A 12 -17.02 -3.89 -6.04
C VAL A 12 -15.53 -4.17 -6.22
N PRO A 13 -15.07 -4.64 -7.40
CA PRO A 13 -13.64 -4.73 -7.68
C PRO A 13 -12.96 -3.38 -7.47
N SER A 14 -12.00 -3.33 -6.57
CA SER A 14 -11.44 -2.06 -6.08
C SER A 14 -9.93 -2.01 -6.20
N ILE A 15 -9.42 -0.87 -6.69
CA ILE A 15 -7.98 -0.63 -6.87
C ILE A 15 -7.65 0.75 -6.28
N GLY A 16 -6.63 0.81 -5.44
CA GLY A 16 -6.03 2.06 -4.98
C GLY A 16 -4.76 2.36 -5.78
N PHE A 17 -4.71 3.51 -6.44
CA PHE A 17 -3.51 4.00 -7.11
C PHE A 17 -2.90 5.16 -6.33
N SER A 18 -1.60 5.13 -6.13
CA SER A 18 -0.84 6.17 -5.44
C SER A 18 0.50 6.42 -6.12
N LEU A 19 0.91 7.69 -6.18
CA LEU A 19 2.25 8.09 -6.58
C LEU A 19 3.05 8.43 -5.31
N CYS A 20 4.28 7.93 -5.21
CA CYS A 20 5.18 8.18 -4.07
C CYS A 20 5.80 9.58 -4.15
N SER A 21 4.95 10.61 -4.26
CA SER A 21 5.33 12.01 -4.26
C SER A 21 4.37 12.82 -3.41
N HIS A 22 4.90 13.78 -2.66
CA HIS A 22 4.14 14.73 -1.86
C HIS A 22 4.15 16.14 -2.46
N GLU A 23 4.75 16.30 -3.66
CA GLU A 23 4.82 17.60 -4.32
C GLU A 23 3.46 18.03 -4.86
N PRO A 24 3.10 19.32 -4.71
CA PRO A 24 1.81 19.84 -5.18
C PRO A 24 1.61 19.70 -6.71
N ASP A 25 2.70 19.66 -7.47
CA ASP A 25 2.75 19.53 -8.93
C ASP A 25 3.25 18.15 -9.40
N ALA A 26 3.03 17.12 -8.59
CA ALA A 26 3.43 15.74 -8.89
C ALA A 26 3.01 15.29 -10.29
N ASN A 27 3.93 14.70 -11.04
CA ASN A 27 3.73 14.34 -12.44
C ASN A 27 3.23 12.90 -12.62
N PHE A 28 1.95 12.74 -12.94
CA PHE A 28 1.30 11.43 -13.16
C PHE A 28 1.39 10.90 -14.59
N THR A 29 2.14 11.54 -15.49
CA THR A 29 2.15 11.19 -16.93
C THR A 29 2.60 9.75 -17.15
N ALA A 30 3.66 9.29 -16.50
CA ALA A 30 4.15 7.92 -16.65
C ALA A 30 3.21 6.87 -16.06
N ALA A 31 2.44 7.22 -15.00
CA ALA A 31 1.48 6.31 -14.37
C ALA A 31 0.24 6.03 -15.23
N GLY A 32 -0.18 7.01 -16.05
CA GLY A 32 -1.46 6.96 -16.79
C GLY A 32 -1.69 5.69 -17.62
N PRO A 33 -0.74 5.25 -18.46
CA PRO A 33 -0.87 4.00 -19.23
C PRO A 33 -1.07 2.78 -18.33
N TYR A 34 -0.29 2.64 -17.26
CA TYR A 34 -0.38 1.53 -16.31
C TYR A 34 -1.72 1.51 -15.56
N VAL A 35 -2.19 2.66 -15.09
CA VAL A 35 -3.51 2.80 -14.43
C VAL A 35 -4.61 2.25 -15.34
N ARG A 36 -4.63 2.65 -16.61
CA ARG A 36 -5.62 2.21 -17.59
C ARG A 36 -5.54 0.70 -17.84
N ASP A 37 -4.33 0.17 -18.01
CA ASP A 37 -4.14 -1.24 -18.34
C ASP A 37 -4.46 -2.14 -17.15
N ILE A 38 -4.05 -1.78 -15.93
CA ILE A 38 -4.40 -2.50 -14.71
C ILE A 38 -5.91 -2.47 -14.48
N ALA A 39 -6.55 -1.30 -14.61
CA ALA A 39 -7.99 -1.16 -14.44
C ALA A 39 -8.77 -2.02 -15.45
N ARG A 40 -8.35 -2.01 -16.72
CA ARG A 40 -8.93 -2.86 -17.76
C ARG A 40 -8.82 -4.33 -17.43
N LEU A 41 -7.64 -4.81 -17.02
CA LEU A 41 -7.44 -6.20 -16.64
C LEU A 41 -8.32 -6.63 -15.46
N VAL A 42 -8.49 -5.75 -14.46
CA VAL A 42 -9.36 -6.04 -13.32
C VAL A 42 -10.82 -6.06 -13.72
N LEU A 43 -11.26 -5.19 -14.64
CA LEU A 43 -12.63 -5.24 -15.17
C LEU A 43 -12.90 -6.51 -16.00
N GLU A 44 -11.92 -6.99 -16.76
CA GLU A 44 -12.03 -8.18 -17.59
C GLU A 44 -11.98 -9.49 -16.76
N LYS A 45 -11.11 -9.55 -15.76
CA LYS A 45 -10.83 -10.79 -15.01
C LYS A 45 -11.55 -10.87 -13.67
N GLY A 46 -11.96 -9.74 -13.11
CA GLY A 46 -12.43 -9.62 -11.74
C GLY A 46 -11.31 -9.73 -10.70
N LEU A 47 -11.69 -9.62 -9.44
CA LEU A 47 -10.83 -9.91 -8.29
C LEU A 47 -11.55 -10.94 -7.40
N PRO A 48 -10.82 -11.78 -6.65
CA PRO A 48 -11.43 -12.65 -5.65
C PRO A 48 -12.22 -11.81 -4.63
N ALA A 49 -13.26 -12.42 -4.06
CA ALA A 49 -14.04 -11.78 -3.00
C ALA A 49 -13.13 -11.30 -1.86
N LEU A 50 -13.45 -10.16 -1.26
CA LEU A 50 -12.71 -9.56 -0.16
C LEU A 50 -11.23 -9.25 -0.49
N THR A 51 -10.90 -9.12 -1.78
CA THR A 51 -9.57 -8.76 -2.25
C THR A 51 -9.62 -7.48 -3.07
N CYS A 52 -8.69 -6.57 -2.81
CA CYS A 52 -8.46 -5.35 -3.58
C CYS A 52 -6.97 -5.22 -3.93
N LEU A 53 -6.64 -4.27 -4.80
CA LEU A 53 -5.25 -4.00 -5.17
C LEU A 53 -4.78 -2.67 -4.59
N ASN A 54 -3.61 -2.68 -3.95
CA ASN A 54 -2.85 -1.49 -3.63
C ASN A 54 -1.74 -1.34 -4.68
N VAL A 55 -1.81 -0.27 -5.49
CA VAL A 55 -0.88 -0.04 -6.59
C VAL A 55 -0.14 1.26 -6.36
N ASN A 56 1.16 1.18 -6.16
CA ASN A 56 2.00 2.33 -5.91
C ASN A 56 2.99 2.53 -7.06
N PHE A 57 3.18 3.79 -7.43
CA PHE A 57 4.13 4.23 -8.45
C PHE A 57 5.29 4.95 -7.80
N PRO A 58 6.54 4.63 -8.16
CA PRO A 58 7.68 5.45 -7.74
C PRO A 58 7.63 6.83 -8.39
N ASP A 59 8.20 7.84 -7.76
CA ASP A 59 8.30 9.19 -8.29
C ASP A 59 9.39 9.27 -9.38
N THR A 60 9.09 8.69 -10.52
CA THR A 60 9.96 8.71 -11.73
C THR A 60 9.12 8.65 -12.99
N GLN A 61 9.65 9.21 -14.06
CA GLN A 61 9.04 9.09 -15.40
C GLN A 61 9.55 7.87 -16.18
N GLU A 62 10.57 7.17 -15.67
CA GLU A 62 11.18 6.00 -16.30
C GLU A 62 10.80 4.72 -15.52
N LEU A 63 9.55 4.27 -15.71
CA LEU A 63 9.05 3.06 -15.08
C LEU A 63 9.58 1.81 -15.79
N LYS A 64 10.16 0.88 -15.04
CA LYS A 64 10.75 -0.37 -15.56
C LYS A 64 9.75 -1.50 -15.78
N GLY A 65 8.48 -1.27 -15.44
CA GLY A 65 7.41 -2.27 -15.56
C GLY A 65 6.67 -2.47 -14.23
N VAL A 66 5.94 -3.59 -14.15
CA VAL A 66 5.08 -3.92 -12.99
C VAL A 66 5.65 -5.11 -12.24
N ARG A 67 5.62 -5.06 -10.90
CA ARG A 67 5.87 -6.21 -10.02
C ARG A 67 4.69 -6.45 -9.10
N VAL A 68 4.32 -7.71 -8.94
CA VAL A 68 3.38 -8.13 -7.89
C VAL A 68 4.21 -8.45 -6.66
N CYS A 69 3.90 -7.77 -5.56
CA CYS A 69 4.72 -7.75 -4.35
C CYS A 69 3.89 -8.12 -3.13
N ARG A 70 4.56 -8.60 -2.10
CA ARG A 70 4.01 -8.55 -0.74
C ARG A 70 4.30 -7.18 -0.11
N GLN A 71 3.57 -6.85 0.93
CA GLN A 71 3.88 -5.68 1.75
C GLN A 71 5.24 -5.88 2.46
N THR A 72 6.07 -4.83 2.44
CA THR A 72 7.32 -4.76 3.21
C THR A 72 7.02 -4.91 4.69
N LYS A 73 7.86 -5.69 5.38
CA LYS A 73 7.87 -5.74 6.83
C LYS A 73 8.69 -4.58 7.38
N GLY A 74 8.08 -3.79 8.23
CA GLY A 74 8.73 -2.62 8.83
C GLY A 74 7.84 -1.92 9.82
N GLN A 75 8.42 -0.95 10.50
CA GLN A 75 7.72 -0.12 11.48
C GLN A 75 8.14 1.33 11.36
N TRP A 76 7.21 2.22 11.67
CA TRP A 76 7.51 3.63 11.82
C TRP A 76 8.12 3.89 13.18
N THR A 77 9.12 4.77 13.22
CA THR A 77 9.78 5.23 14.45
C THR A 77 9.75 6.76 14.50
N ASN A 78 9.90 7.34 15.68
CA ASN A 78 9.91 8.79 15.86
C ASN A 78 8.69 9.50 15.24
N GLU A 79 7.50 8.87 15.36
CA GLU A 79 6.28 9.33 14.67
C GLU A 79 5.77 10.70 15.12
N TRP A 80 6.23 11.19 16.27
CA TRP A 80 5.75 12.42 16.87
C TRP A 80 6.89 13.33 17.29
N GLU A 81 6.83 14.57 16.83
CA GLU A 81 7.71 15.64 17.29
C GLU A 81 6.89 16.69 18.03
N ASN A 82 7.39 17.13 19.19
CA ASN A 82 6.76 18.20 19.96
C ASN A 82 6.99 19.54 19.24
N PHE A 83 5.91 20.13 18.74
CA PHE A 83 6.00 21.34 17.92
C PHE A 83 5.87 22.63 18.74
N ALA A 84 4.86 22.72 19.62
CA ALA A 84 4.55 23.93 20.36
C ALA A 84 3.71 23.67 21.61
N HIS A 85 3.72 24.65 22.53
CA HIS A 85 2.83 24.71 23.68
C HIS A 85 2.01 25.99 23.62
N ARG A 86 0.74 25.92 23.94
CA ARG A 86 -0.13 27.08 24.11
C ARG A 86 -1.00 26.86 25.36
N GLY A 87 -0.62 27.48 26.48
CA GLY A 87 -1.22 27.20 27.77
C GLY A 87 -1.01 25.74 28.15
N ASP A 88 -2.07 25.02 28.51
CA ASP A 88 -2.03 23.60 28.86
C ASP A 88 -2.12 22.67 27.62
N SER A 89 -2.19 23.21 26.41
CA SER A 89 -2.31 22.44 25.17
C SER A 89 -0.95 22.17 24.55
N HIS A 90 -0.73 20.91 24.19
CA HIS A 90 0.46 20.43 23.48
C HIS A 90 0.11 20.17 22.02
N TYR A 91 0.96 20.62 21.11
CA TYR A 91 0.83 20.40 19.68
C TYR A 91 1.99 19.51 19.22
N TYR A 92 1.65 18.43 18.54
CA TYR A 92 2.61 17.49 18.00
C TYR A 92 2.57 17.54 16.48
N TRP A 93 3.74 17.48 15.89
CA TRP A 93 3.87 17.28 14.45
C TRP A 93 3.99 15.79 14.16
N LEU A 94 3.22 15.30 13.19
CA LEU A 94 3.38 13.93 12.71
C LEU A 94 4.62 13.87 11.83
N THR A 95 5.59 13.10 12.25
CA THR A 95 6.86 12.85 11.58
C THR A 95 6.99 11.35 11.35
N GLY A 96 8.17 10.85 11.26
CA GLY A 96 8.48 9.44 11.31
C GLY A 96 9.49 9.03 10.26
N GLU A 97 10.21 8.00 10.63
CA GLU A 97 11.13 7.30 9.76
C GLU A 97 10.70 5.85 9.66
N LEU A 98 10.60 5.33 8.44
CA LEU A 98 10.32 3.92 8.23
C LEU A 98 11.61 3.11 8.41
N VAL A 99 11.60 2.19 9.36
CA VAL A 99 12.61 1.15 9.48
C VAL A 99 12.15 -0.05 8.66
N ASP A 100 12.78 -0.27 7.52
CA ASP A 100 12.51 -1.39 6.61
C ASP A 100 13.32 -2.60 7.07
N GLU A 101 12.64 -3.65 7.54
CA GLU A 101 13.26 -4.90 8.00
C GLU A 101 13.56 -5.86 6.83
N ASP A 102 13.02 -5.57 5.65
CA ASP A 102 13.08 -6.41 4.45
C ASP A 102 13.79 -5.74 3.27
N ALA A 103 14.62 -4.72 3.50
CA ALA A 103 15.18 -3.84 2.46
C ALA A 103 15.86 -4.58 1.30
N ASP A 104 16.45 -5.76 1.58
CA ASP A 104 17.13 -6.59 0.58
C ASP A 104 16.21 -7.62 -0.11
N GLN A 105 14.92 -7.66 0.25
CA GLN A 105 13.98 -8.65 -0.29
C GLN A 105 13.31 -8.13 -1.57
N GLU A 106 13.62 -8.75 -2.69
CA GLU A 106 13.15 -8.32 -4.03
C GLU A 106 11.64 -8.54 -4.26
N ASP A 107 10.97 -9.28 -3.38
CA ASP A 107 9.54 -9.57 -3.45
C ASP A 107 8.67 -8.54 -2.74
N THR A 108 9.27 -7.49 -2.15
CA THR A 108 8.58 -6.43 -1.42
C THR A 108 8.19 -5.25 -2.29
N ASP A 109 7.14 -4.54 -1.87
CA ASP A 109 6.68 -3.32 -2.52
C ASP A 109 7.71 -2.18 -2.41
N HIS A 110 8.38 -2.03 -1.27
CA HIS A 110 9.45 -1.03 -1.10
C HIS A 110 10.63 -1.27 -2.03
N TRP A 111 11.09 -2.51 -2.13
CA TRP A 111 12.18 -2.84 -3.06
C TRP A 111 11.79 -2.53 -4.50
N ALA A 112 10.57 -2.91 -4.90
CA ALA A 112 10.08 -2.64 -6.25
C ALA A 112 10.05 -1.14 -6.55
N LEU A 113 9.51 -0.32 -5.64
CA LEU A 113 9.46 1.13 -5.77
C LEU A 113 10.85 1.77 -5.81
N ALA A 114 11.75 1.36 -4.92
CA ALA A 114 13.15 1.85 -4.89
C ALA A 114 13.91 1.54 -6.17
N ASN A 115 13.52 0.45 -6.87
CA ASN A 115 14.15 0.03 -8.13
C ASN A 115 13.40 0.50 -9.39
N GLY A 116 12.41 1.39 -9.27
CA GLY A 116 11.70 2.01 -10.40
C GLY A 116 10.59 1.16 -11.01
N TYR A 117 10.07 0.17 -10.28
CA TYR A 117 8.93 -0.64 -10.70
C TYR A 117 7.62 -0.13 -10.07
N VAL A 118 6.53 -0.31 -10.81
CA VAL A 118 5.18 -0.19 -10.25
C VAL A 118 4.94 -1.39 -9.35
N ALA A 119 4.62 -1.16 -8.08
CA ALA A 119 4.32 -2.20 -7.12
C ALA A 119 2.81 -2.47 -7.05
N ILE A 120 2.39 -3.72 -7.25
CA ILE A 120 1.02 -4.18 -7.03
C ILE A 120 1.01 -5.12 -5.83
N THR A 121 0.37 -4.70 -4.75
CA THR A 121 0.21 -5.51 -3.54
C THR A 121 -1.26 -5.95 -3.42
N PRO A 122 -1.57 -7.24 -3.67
CA PRO A 122 -2.89 -7.77 -3.39
C PRO A 122 -3.18 -7.68 -1.89
N THR A 123 -4.32 -7.10 -1.53
CA THR A 123 -4.69 -6.83 -0.15
C THR A 123 -6.02 -7.48 0.17
N THR A 124 -6.07 -8.31 1.22
CA THR A 124 -7.31 -8.88 1.72
C THR A 124 -7.91 -7.98 2.80
N VAL A 125 -9.24 -7.90 2.83
CA VAL A 125 -9.97 -7.16 3.88
C VAL A 125 -10.40 -8.06 5.03
N ASP A 126 -10.36 -9.38 4.83
CA ASP A 126 -10.54 -10.37 5.89
C ASP A 126 -9.17 -10.69 6.51
N VAL A 127 -9.00 -10.27 7.75
CA VAL A 127 -7.74 -10.44 8.51
C VAL A 127 -7.72 -11.72 9.36
N THR A 128 -8.68 -12.62 9.16
CA THR A 128 -8.76 -13.89 9.89
C THR A 128 -7.57 -14.79 9.53
N ALA A 129 -6.82 -15.22 10.53
CA ALA A 129 -5.75 -16.20 10.37
C ALA A 129 -6.32 -17.63 10.26
N TYR A 130 -6.92 -17.94 9.11
CA TYR A 130 -7.59 -19.25 8.88
C TYR A 130 -6.70 -20.45 9.17
N GLY A 131 -5.40 -20.35 8.84
CA GLY A 131 -4.44 -21.43 9.10
C GLY A 131 -4.22 -21.78 10.57
N LEU A 132 -4.58 -20.86 11.49
CA LEU A 132 -4.45 -21.08 12.93
C LEU A 132 -5.73 -21.64 13.59
N MET A 133 -6.87 -21.55 12.89
CA MET A 133 -8.17 -21.88 13.50
C MET A 133 -8.26 -23.32 14.02
N ASP A 134 -7.76 -24.29 13.26
CA ASP A 134 -7.87 -25.70 13.66
C ASP A 134 -6.95 -26.04 14.84
N GLU A 135 -5.80 -25.41 14.92
CA GLU A 135 -4.94 -25.53 16.10
C GLU A 135 -5.63 -24.95 17.34
N LEU A 136 -6.17 -23.72 17.24
CA LEU A 136 -6.85 -23.08 18.37
C LEU A 136 -8.07 -23.87 18.88
N LYS A 137 -8.83 -24.55 18.02
CA LYS A 137 -9.94 -25.42 18.43
C LYS A 137 -9.48 -26.56 19.35
N THR A 138 -8.21 -26.92 19.33
CA THR A 138 -7.68 -27.98 20.22
C THR A 138 -7.30 -27.46 21.60
N TRP A 139 -7.23 -26.13 21.78
CA TRP A 139 -6.86 -25.52 23.06
C TRP A 139 -8.08 -25.28 23.97
N PHE A 140 -9.29 -25.26 23.37
CA PHE A 140 -10.59 -24.99 24.03
C PHE A 140 -11.58 -26.13 23.78
#